data_f246a1e92a5af2db6f7295ffaf17340d
#
_entry.id   f246a1e92a5af2db6f7295ffaf17340d
#
_cell.length_a   1.000
_cell.length_b   1.000
_cell.length_c   1.000
_cell.angle_alpha   90.00
_cell.angle_beta   90.00
_cell.angle_gamma   90.00
#
_symmetry.space_group_name_H-M   'P 1'
#
loop_
_entity.id
_entity.type
_entity.pdbx_description
1 polymer ?
#
loop_
_entity_poly.entity_id
_entity_poly.type
_entity_poly.pdbx_seq_one_letter_code
_entity_poly.pdbx_strand_id
1 'polypeptide(L)'
;VSGEDFMKDQDWCNDLKVRLGFGITGNNLASDLRSVAMLSNSGTFWYDGRWVYTYGVSQNVNPDLKWEKKYEYNAGIDYSLLNNRLFGSLDLYYRQTRDLLWEYEVPTPPYQYPYLLANAGQMDSYGVELAVSGVAVKTTDWSWTTTPTIAFNRNVITKLSDPEKGFNYKQTTTGGVGENGIMNTNTQILIEGQSVGAFYGYKFAGFKSDGTWMFKTPAGGYTSDPNEGQRQVIGNAQPLFTYGWNNVIRYKKLDVTLFFRGVYGNDILNVTRWAYGPSASQSMNVYLQDAMPNKDGKVVYSNKSQFSDYYLEDGSYLKLDNLTVGYTFGLKQNKYVQSLRLYATGQNLFTLTAYSGQDPE
;
A
#
# COMPACT_ATOMS: atom_id res chain seq x y z
N VAL A 1 9.55 5.78 -34.23
CA VAL A 1 10.05 4.61 -35.00
C VAL A 1 9.22 4.39 -36.25
N SER A 2 7.87 4.50 -36.18
CA SER A 2 6.95 4.29 -37.31
C SER A 2 7.19 5.24 -38.52
N GLY A 3 7.83 6.39 -38.31
CA GLY A 3 8.22 7.33 -39.38
C GLY A 3 9.53 7.01 -40.10
N GLU A 4 10.27 6.01 -39.63
CA GLU A 4 11.56 5.63 -40.22
C GLU A 4 11.38 4.78 -41.50
N ASP A 5 12.31 4.90 -42.44
CA ASP A 5 12.20 4.26 -43.77
C ASP A 5 12.02 2.74 -43.70
N PHE A 6 12.64 2.06 -42.72
CA PHE A 6 12.49 0.61 -42.55
C PHE A 6 11.12 0.16 -42.04
N MET A 7 10.27 1.08 -41.54
CA MET A 7 8.92 0.80 -41.02
C MET A 7 7.80 1.25 -42.01
N LYS A 8 8.10 2.05 -43.01
CA LYS A 8 7.11 2.64 -43.91
C LYS A 8 6.28 1.62 -44.69
N ASP A 9 6.84 0.46 -44.96
CA ASP A 9 6.18 -0.60 -45.76
C ASP A 9 5.47 -1.65 -44.87
N GLN A 10 5.32 -1.37 -43.55
CA GLN A 10 4.68 -2.28 -42.63
C GLN A 10 3.22 -1.92 -42.39
N ASP A 11 2.31 -2.53 -43.12
CA ASP A 11 0.86 -2.27 -43.04
C ASP A 11 0.22 -2.60 -41.69
N TRP A 12 0.86 -3.46 -40.88
CA TRP A 12 0.34 -3.88 -39.56
C TRP A 12 0.68 -2.90 -38.42
N CYS A 13 1.68 -2.04 -38.58
CA CYS A 13 2.16 -1.08 -37.61
C CYS A 13 1.77 0.34 -38.00
N ASN A 14 0.79 0.92 -37.32
CA ASN A 14 0.33 2.29 -37.55
C ASN A 14 1.16 3.32 -36.81
N ASP A 15 1.55 3.00 -35.56
CA ASP A 15 2.43 3.83 -34.79
C ASP A 15 3.26 2.99 -33.81
N LEU A 16 4.53 3.34 -33.68
CA LEU A 16 5.45 2.77 -32.72
C LEU A 16 6.38 3.86 -32.22
N LYS A 17 6.28 4.16 -30.92
CA LYS A 17 7.09 5.17 -30.24
C LYS A 17 7.84 4.55 -29.08
N VAL A 18 9.14 4.73 -29.05
CA VAL A 18 10.00 4.36 -27.91
C VAL A 18 10.27 5.62 -27.09
N ARG A 19 10.14 5.50 -25.80
CA ARG A 19 10.41 6.54 -24.81
C ARG A 19 11.53 6.07 -23.89
N LEU A 20 12.51 6.93 -23.66
CA LEU A 20 13.54 6.75 -22.64
C LEU A 20 13.57 8.02 -21.80
N GLY A 21 13.57 7.85 -20.50
CA GLY A 21 13.57 8.96 -19.55
C GLY A 21 14.53 8.72 -18.40
N PHE A 22 15.17 9.80 -17.99
CA PHE A 22 15.94 9.87 -16.77
C PHE A 22 15.62 11.17 -16.04
N GLY A 23 15.40 11.09 -14.73
CA GLY A 23 15.11 12.25 -13.91
C GLY A 23 15.69 12.12 -12.52
N ILE A 24 16.00 13.26 -11.92
CA ILE A 24 16.36 13.36 -10.50
C ILE A 24 15.41 14.33 -9.84
N THR A 25 14.74 13.87 -8.77
CA THR A 25 13.87 14.71 -7.96
C THR A 25 14.38 14.76 -6.53
N GLY A 26 14.35 15.95 -5.93
CA GLY A 26 14.60 16.15 -4.51
C GLY A 26 13.29 16.22 -3.75
N ASN A 27 13.25 15.62 -2.56
CA ASN A 27 12.12 15.69 -1.66
C ASN A 27 12.59 16.18 -0.29
N ASN A 28 11.97 17.24 0.18
CA ASN A 28 12.17 17.77 1.53
C ASN A 28 10.95 17.39 2.39
N LEU A 29 10.99 16.21 2.99
CA LEU A 29 9.93 15.74 3.91
C LEU A 29 10.03 16.40 5.29
N ALA A 30 11.14 17.06 5.59
CA ALA A 30 11.33 17.71 6.86
C ALA A 30 10.51 19.01 6.90
N SER A 31 9.77 19.22 7.96
CA SER A 31 9.26 20.55 8.28
C SER A 31 10.44 21.51 8.45
N ASP A 32 10.22 22.77 8.14
CA ASP A 32 11.20 23.82 8.40
C ASP A 32 11.72 23.74 9.85
N LEU A 33 12.99 24.07 10.05
CA LEU A 33 13.67 24.06 11.35
C LEU A 33 14.09 22.68 11.92
N ARG A 34 13.98 21.57 11.17
CA ARG A 34 14.45 20.25 11.66
C ARG A 34 15.98 20.17 11.81
N SER A 35 16.73 21.08 11.21
CA SER A 35 18.19 21.18 11.33
C SER A 35 18.66 22.04 12.52
N VAL A 36 17.75 22.65 13.28
CA VAL A 36 18.07 23.53 14.42
C VAL A 36 17.55 22.98 15.74
N ALA A 37 18.17 23.39 16.85
CA ALA A 37 17.70 23.04 18.18
C ALA A 37 16.36 23.72 18.48
N MET A 38 15.40 22.95 18.95
CA MET A 38 14.11 23.47 19.40
C MET A 38 13.86 23.08 20.84
N LEU A 39 13.22 24.00 21.56
CA LEU A 39 12.74 23.77 22.92
C LEU A 39 11.22 23.71 22.90
N SER A 40 10.65 22.79 23.62
CA SER A 40 9.22 22.70 23.87
C SER A 40 8.92 22.71 25.36
N ASN A 41 7.69 23.03 25.70
CA ASN A 41 7.22 22.93 27.08
C ASN A 41 7.34 21.45 27.54
N SER A 42 8.14 21.21 28.58
CA SER A 42 8.38 19.88 29.15
C SER A 42 7.65 19.66 30.50
N GLY A 43 6.80 20.59 30.88
CA GLY A 43 6.00 20.51 32.11
C GLY A 43 6.00 21.80 32.90
N THR A 44 5.60 21.72 34.17
CA THR A 44 5.60 22.84 35.12
C THR A 44 6.20 22.39 36.44
N PHE A 45 6.82 23.32 37.17
CA PHE A 45 7.24 23.10 38.55
C PHE A 45 6.85 24.31 39.41
N TRP A 46 6.67 24.05 40.72
CA TRP A 46 6.34 25.07 41.68
C TRP A 46 7.59 25.83 42.10
N TYR A 47 7.64 27.14 41.88
CA TYR A 47 8.75 27.98 42.27
C TYR A 47 8.26 29.36 42.72
N ASP A 48 8.74 29.81 43.85
CA ASP A 48 8.45 31.12 44.45
C ASP A 48 6.93 31.44 44.46
N GLY A 49 6.12 30.51 44.97
CA GLY A 49 4.70 30.68 45.16
C GLY A 49 3.85 30.60 43.86
N ARG A 50 4.42 30.19 42.71
CA ARG A 50 3.72 30.04 41.43
C ARG A 50 4.21 28.85 40.61
N TRP A 51 3.34 28.40 39.70
CA TRP A 51 3.72 27.42 38.71
C TRP A 51 4.52 28.08 37.58
N VAL A 52 5.69 27.55 37.29
CA VAL A 52 6.59 28.00 36.22
C VAL A 52 6.73 26.91 35.18
N TYR A 53 6.65 27.29 33.89
CA TYR A 53 6.88 26.37 32.80
C TYR A 53 8.35 25.98 32.69
N THR A 54 8.60 24.69 32.43
CA THR A 54 9.92 24.18 32.06
C THR A 54 9.98 23.96 30.56
N TYR A 55 11.17 24.19 30.02
CA TYR A 55 11.42 23.95 28.60
C TYR A 55 12.55 22.92 28.48
N GLY A 56 12.32 21.93 27.66
CA GLY A 56 13.31 20.88 27.33
C GLY A 56 13.55 20.82 25.84
N VAL A 57 14.66 20.20 25.46
CA VAL A 57 14.99 19.92 24.06
C VAL A 57 13.92 18.99 23.46
N SER A 58 13.31 19.39 22.35
CA SER A 58 12.26 18.62 21.66
C SER A 58 12.75 17.93 20.40
N GLN A 59 13.97 18.19 19.98
CA GLN A 59 14.62 17.51 18.87
C GLN A 59 16.14 17.68 18.92
N ASN A 60 16.87 16.67 18.46
CA ASN A 60 18.31 16.76 18.26
C ASN A 60 18.62 17.53 16.98
N VAL A 61 19.75 18.23 16.98
CA VAL A 61 20.26 18.94 15.80
C VAL A 61 21.02 17.96 14.91
N ASN A 62 20.74 18.00 13.60
CA ASN A 62 21.57 17.36 12.59
C ASN A 62 21.93 18.38 11.51
N PRO A 63 23.14 18.95 11.54
CA PRO A 63 23.58 19.94 10.55
C PRO A 63 23.79 19.33 9.16
N ASP A 64 23.93 18.00 9.06
CA ASP A 64 24.19 17.28 7.80
C ASP A 64 22.90 16.87 7.08
N LEU A 65 21.74 17.36 7.53
CA LEU A 65 20.47 17.09 6.87
C LEU A 65 20.46 17.62 5.44
N LYS A 66 20.07 16.78 4.53
CA LYS A 66 19.91 17.08 3.11
C LYS A 66 18.61 16.48 2.56
N TRP A 67 18.23 16.91 1.38
CA TRP A 67 17.04 16.39 0.71
C TRP A 67 17.24 14.93 0.31
N GLU A 68 16.19 14.14 0.43
CA GLU A 68 16.13 12.86 -0.24
C GLU A 68 16.26 13.04 -1.74
N LYS A 69 16.97 12.14 -2.40
CA LYS A 69 17.15 12.15 -3.85
C LYS A 69 16.54 10.89 -4.45
N LYS A 70 15.69 11.09 -5.42
CA LYS A 70 15.08 10.03 -6.19
C LYS A 70 15.61 10.08 -7.62
N TYR A 71 16.33 9.04 -8.00
CA TYR A 71 16.81 8.80 -9.37
C TYR A 71 15.80 7.89 -10.05
N GLU A 72 15.27 8.31 -11.18
CA GLU A 72 14.28 7.54 -11.92
C GLU A 72 14.75 7.29 -13.35
N TYR A 73 14.74 6.03 -13.74
CA TYR A 73 14.99 5.55 -15.10
C TYR A 73 13.71 4.95 -15.61
N ASN A 74 13.26 5.36 -16.78
CA ASN A 74 12.04 4.90 -17.42
C ASN A 74 12.32 4.52 -18.86
N ALA A 75 11.76 3.39 -19.31
CA ALA A 75 11.75 2.97 -20.68
C ALA A 75 10.32 2.55 -21.06
N GLY A 76 9.78 3.13 -22.12
CA GLY A 76 8.41 2.86 -22.54
C GLY A 76 8.28 2.65 -24.03
N ILE A 77 7.28 1.88 -24.40
CA ILE A 77 6.86 1.65 -25.78
C ILE A 77 5.37 1.95 -25.89
N ASP A 78 5.00 2.91 -26.76
CA ASP A 78 3.63 3.12 -27.18
C ASP A 78 3.47 2.48 -28.55
N TYR A 79 2.39 1.75 -28.76
CA TYR A 79 2.12 1.07 -30.02
C TYR A 79 0.68 1.24 -30.48
N SER A 80 0.50 1.27 -31.80
CA SER A 80 -0.79 1.19 -32.46
C SER A 80 -0.67 0.32 -33.69
N LEU A 81 -1.45 -0.74 -33.74
CA LEU A 81 -1.35 -1.82 -34.70
C LEU A 81 -2.71 -2.11 -35.36
N LEU A 82 -2.68 -2.81 -36.50
CA LEU A 82 -3.86 -3.34 -37.17
C LEU A 82 -4.92 -2.26 -37.48
N ASN A 83 -4.50 -1.17 -38.13
CA ASN A 83 -5.34 0.00 -38.41
C ASN A 83 -5.98 0.60 -37.15
N ASN A 84 -5.17 0.80 -36.12
CA ASN A 84 -5.56 1.33 -34.80
C ASN A 84 -6.62 0.46 -34.07
N ARG A 85 -6.67 -0.84 -34.38
CA ARG A 85 -7.56 -1.76 -33.67
C ARG A 85 -6.95 -2.32 -32.38
N LEU A 86 -5.62 -2.36 -32.32
CA LEU A 86 -4.86 -2.77 -31.13
C LEU A 86 -3.84 -1.69 -30.81
N PHE A 87 -3.94 -1.09 -29.64
CA PHE A 87 -3.03 -0.03 -29.20
C PHE A 87 -2.81 -0.08 -27.70
N GLY A 88 -1.71 0.49 -27.25
CA GLY A 88 -1.40 0.48 -25.84
C GLY A 88 0.00 0.96 -25.52
N SER A 89 0.41 0.70 -24.28
CA SER A 89 1.75 1.02 -23.81
C SER A 89 2.32 -0.09 -22.92
N LEU A 90 3.63 -0.21 -22.94
CA LEU A 90 4.42 -0.98 -22.01
C LEU A 90 5.45 -0.03 -21.40
N ASP A 91 5.46 0.11 -20.09
CA ASP A 91 6.40 0.94 -19.36
C ASP A 91 7.19 0.08 -18.37
N LEU A 92 8.49 0.30 -18.32
CA LEU A 92 9.44 -0.27 -17.38
C LEU A 92 10.06 0.87 -16.61
N TYR A 93 10.14 0.76 -15.29
CA TYR A 93 10.81 1.78 -14.51
C TYR A 93 11.69 1.16 -13.42
N TYR A 94 12.76 1.89 -13.09
CA TYR A 94 13.61 1.64 -11.95
C TYR A 94 13.88 2.96 -11.24
N ARG A 95 13.66 2.97 -9.93
CA ARG A 95 13.81 4.15 -9.07
C ARG A 95 14.71 3.82 -7.91
N GLN A 96 15.70 4.66 -7.67
CA GLN A 96 16.53 4.62 -6.47
C GLN A 96 16.24 5.84 -5.61
N THR A 97 15.73 5.63 -4.41
CA THR A 97 15.65 6.69 -3.40
C THR A 97 16.85 6.58 -2.50
N ARG A 98 17.66 7.62 -2.46
CA ARG A 98 18.86 7.74 -1.64
C ARG A 98 18.70 8.85 -0.62
N ASP A 99 19.51 8.77 0.43
CA ASP A 99 19.48 9.75 1.51
C ASP A 99 18.08 9.87 2.15
N LEU A 100 17.37 8.72 2.29
CA LEU A 100 16.05 8.67 2.94
C LEU A 100 16.14 9.30 4.33
N LEU A 101 15.21 10.21 4.60
CA LEU A 101 15.05 10.87 5.89
C LEU A 101 14.25 9.96 6.83
N TRP A 102 14.84 9.61 7.95
CA TRP A 102 14.21 8.79 8.97
C TRP A 102 14.58 9.26 10.37
N GLU A 103 13.68 9.14 11.32
CA GLU A 103 13.98 9.38 12.75
C GLU A 103 14.61 8.13 13.35
N TYR A 104 15.91 8.23 13.66
CA TYR A 104 16.68 7.17 14.30
C TYR A 104 16.63 7.32 15.80
N GLU A 105 16.37 6.23 16.51
CA GLU A 105 16.51 6.19 17.96
C GLU A 105 18.00 6.30 18.31
N VAL A 106 18.35 7.19 19.20
CA VAL A 106 19.74 7.46 19.59
C VAL A 106 19.91 7.40 21.11
N PRO A 107 21.11 7.01 21.61
CA PRO A 107 21.33 6.90 23.06
C PRO A 107 21.24 8.26 23.77
N THR A 108 20.57 8.29 24.90
CA THR A 108 20.52 9.44 25.77
C THR A 108 21.19 9.09 27.10
N PRO A 109 22.36 9.67 27.48
CA PRO A 109 23.23 10.56 26.71
C PRO A 109 24.06 9.82 25.64
N PRO A 110 24.74 10.48 24.67
CA PRO A 110 25.05 11.93 24.65
C PRO A 110 23.95 12.81 24.02
N TYR A 111 22.97 12.22 23.31
CA TYR A 111 21.90 13.00 22.74
C TYR A 111 20.93 13.46 23.82
N GLN A 112 20.31 14.63 23.65
CA GLN A 112 19.38 15.20 24.62
C GLN A 112 17.91 14.77 24.36
N TYR A 113 17.63 14.30 23.16
CA TYR A 113 16.34 13.78 22.73
C TYR A 113 16.52 12.37 22.15
N PRO A 114 15.60 11.43 22.37
CA PRO A 114 15.82 10.03 22.02
C PRO A 114 15.80 9.73 20.50
N TYR A 115 15.44 10.71 19.67
CA TYR A 115 15.38 10.55 18.23
C TYR A 115 16.23 11.59 17.52
N LEU A 116 16.86 11.18 16.43
CA LEU A 116 17.63 12.06 15.52
C LEU A 116 17.15 11.83 14.08
N LEU A 117 16.70 12.90 13.41
CA LEU A 117 16.41 12.86 12.00
C LEU A 117 17.71 12.82 11.20
N ALA A 118 17.89 11.84 10.34
CA ALA A 118 19.12 11.67 9.54
C ALA A 118 18.86 11.06 8.18
N ASN A 119 19.78 11.33 7.24
CA ASN A 119 19.79 10.76 5.91
C ASN A 119 20.69 9.51 5.88
N ALA A 120 20.14 8.33 6.13
CA ALA A 120 20.93 7.11 6.18
C ALA A 120 20.31 5.94 5.38
N GLY A 121 19.04 6.00 5.04
CA GLY A 121 18.34 4.93 4.33
C GLY A 121 18.47 5.00 2.80
N GLN A 122 18.26 3.86 2.15
CA GLN A 122 18.10 3.74 0.70
C GLN A 122 17.01 2.71 0.38
N MET A 123 16.27 2.96 -0.70
CA MET A 123 15.21 2.07 -1.19
C MET A 123 15.25 2.05 -2.72
N ASP A 124 15.16 0.86 -3.28
CA ASP A 124 14.98 0.64 -4.70
C ASP A 124 13.52 0.27 -4.97
N SER A 125 12.96 0.81 -6.06
CA SER A 125 11.63 0.48 -6.53
C SER A 125 11.70 0.23 -8.04
N TYR A 126 11.05 -0.82 -8.49
CA TYR A 126 11.00 -1.17 -9.91
C TYR A 126 9.66 -1.77 -10.27
N GLY A 127 9.28 -1.63 -11.53
CA GLY A 127 8.00 -2.13 -11.96
C GLY A 127 7.84 -2.21 -13.47
N VAL A 128 6.75 -2.88 -13.84
CA VAL A 128 6.29 -3.06 -15.21
C VAL A 128 4.83 -2.68 -15.25
N GLU A 129 4.46 -1.81 -16.17
CA GLU A 129 3.09 -1.40 -16.40
C GLU A 129 2.71 -1.69 -17.85
N LEU A 130 1.60 -2.39 -18.04
CA LEU A 130 1.09 -2.77 -19.36
C LEU A 130 -0.36 -2.30 -19.50
N ALA A 131 -0.64 -1.56 -20.55
CA ALA A 131 -1.97 -1.23 -21.00
C ALA A 131 -2.18 -1.75 -22.42
N VAL A 132 -3.25 -2.51 -22.64
CA VAL A 132 -3.60 -3.05 -23.94
C VAL A 132 -5.03 -2.63 -24.27
N SER A 133 -5.22 -1.85 -25.33
CA SER A 133 -6.54 -1.46 -25.79
C SER A 133 -6.87 -2.14 -27.11
N GLY A 134 -8.03 -2.75 -27.17
CA GLY A 134 -8.51 -3.43 -28.37
C GLY A 134 -9.90 -2.96 -28.79
N VAL A 135 -10.06 -2.64 -30.07
CA VAL A 135 -11.38 -2.42 -30.68
C VAL A 135 -11.91 -3.80 -31.07
N ALA A 136 -12.61 -4.47 -30.16
CA ALA A 136 -13.11 -5.83 -30.33
C ALA A 136 -14.21 -5.90 -31.40
N VAL A 137 -15.13 -4.91 -31.39
CA VAL A 137 -16.22 -4.81 -32.38
C VAL A 137 -16.26 -3.39 -32.93
N LYS A 138 -16.38 -3.26 -34.24
CA LYS A 138 -16.61 -1.99 -34.92
C LYS A 138 -17.47 -2.22 -36.16
N THR A 139 -18.75 -1.90 -36.06
CA THR A 139 -19.74 -1.94 -37.14
C THR A 139 -20.46 -0.61 -37.20
N THR A 140 -21.43 -0.46 -38.10
CA THR A 140 -22.26 0.74 -38.19
C THR A 140 -23.04 1.02 -36.93
N ASP A 141 -23.54 -0.02 -36.26
CA ASP A 141 -24.40 0.09 -35.09
C ASP A 141 -23.68 -0.20 -33.78
N TRP A 142 -22.61 -1.01 -33.79
CA TRP A 142 -21.88 -1.47 -32.61
C TRP A 142 -20.43 -1.00 -32.59
N SER A 143 -19.99 -0.55 -31.46
CA SER A 143 -18.55 -0.47 -31.15
C SER A 143 -18.30 -0.96 -29.74
N TRP A 144 -17.27 -1.77 -29.58
CA TRP A 144 -16.78 -2.21 -28.27
C TRP A 144 -15.26 -2.06 -28.24
N THR A 145 -14.81 -1.21 -27.33
CA THR A 145 -13.39 -1.04 -26.99
C THR A 145 -13.17 -1.56 -25.60
N THR A 146 -12.17 -2.40 -25.42
CA THR A 146 -11.77 -2.99 -24.16
C THR A 146 -10.32 -2.64 -23.87
N THR A 147 -10.03 -2.28 -22.62
CA THR A 147 -8.69 -1.85 -22.18
C THR A 147 -8.35 -2.51 -20.83
N PRO A 148 -7.80 -3.74 -20.81
CA PRO A 148 -7.13 -4.26 -19.64
C PRO A 148 -5.82 -3.54 -19.37
N THR A 149 -5.51 -3.35 -18.09
CA THR A 149 -4.25 -2.82 -17.57
C THR A 149 -3.74 -3.71 -16.46
N ILE A 150 -2.43 -3.85 -16.33
CA ILE A 150 -1.79 -4.58 -15.23
C ILE A 150 -0.49 -3.86 -14.85
N ALA A 151 -0.22 -3.78 -13.56
CA ALA A 151 1.00 -3.20 -13.03
C ALA A 151 1.62 -4.08 -11.94
N PHE A 152 2.88 -4.39 -12.11
CA PHE A 152 3.73 -5.09 -11.13
C PHE A 152 4.69 -4.08 -10.54
N ASN A 153 4.60 -3.85 -9.24
CA ASN A 153 5.44 -2.89 -8.52
C ASN A 153 6.14 -3.62 -7.38
N ARG A 154 7.43 -3.37 -7.23
CA ARG A 154 8.23 -3.88 -6.11
C ARG A 154 9.05 -2.75 -5.53
N ASN A 155 9.16 -2.74 -4.21
CA ASN A 155 10.13 -1.91 -3.50
C ASN A 155 10.95 -2.79 -2.56
N VAL A 156 12.19 -2.42 -2.35
CA VAL A 156 13.11 -3.11 -1.46
C VAL A 156 13.95 -2.08 -0.71
N ILE A 157 14.01 -2.19 0.60
CA ILE A 157 14.93 -1.41 1.42
C ILE A 157 16.32 -1.98 1.19
N THR A 158 17.20 -1.22 0.55
CA THR A 158 18.55 -1.67 0.21
C THR A 158 19.57 -1.26 1.26
N LYS A 159 19.29 -0.20 2.02
CA LYS A 159 20.13 0.26 3.13
C LYS A 159 19.24 0.90 4.19
N LEU A 160 19.43 0.51 5.44
CA LEU A 160 18.72 1.09 6.58
C LEU A 160 19.69 1.73 7.57
N SER A 161 20.98 1.41 7.52
CA SER A 161 22.00 1.87 8.42
C SER A 161 23.11 2.62 7.70
N ASP A 162 23.80 3.50 8.40
CA ASP A 162 25.02 4.17 7.97
C ASP A 162 26.04 4.17 9.12
N PRO A 163 26.79 3.05 9.29
CA PRO A 163 27.76 2.91 10.38
C PRO A 163 28.85 3.98 10.38
N GLU A 164 29.21 4.52 9.22
CA GLU A 164 30.20 5.61 9.11
C GLU A 164 29.71 6.90 9.77
N LYS A 165 28.38 7.10 9.79
CA LYS A 165 27.72 8.22 10.47
C LYS A 165 27.21 7.86 11.88
N GLY A 166 27.52 6.66 12.37
CA GLY A 166 27.12 6.20 13.70
C GLY A 166 25.70 5.60 13.74
N PHE A 167 25.03 5.42 12.62
CA PHE A 167 23.72 4.78 12.53
C PHE A 167 23.86 3.30 12.21
N ASN A 168 23.71 2.45 13.20
CA ASN A 168 23.88 1.00 13.05
C ASN A 168 22.54 0.25 13.33
N TYR A 169 21.54 0.55 12.50
CA TYR A 169 20.21 -0.07 12.59
C TYR A 169 20.10 -1.20 11.60
N LYS A 170 19.89 -2.40 12.07
CA LYS A 170 19.62 -3.57 11.23
C LYS A 170 18.16 -3.67 10.86
N GLN A 171 17.29 -3.18 11.74
CA GLN A 171 15.84 -3.20 11.58
C GLN A 171 15.17 -2.19 12.51
N THR A 172 13.98 -1.74 12.14
CA THR A 172 13.11 -0.95 13.01
C THR A 172 11.66 -1.38 12.81
N THR A 173 10.87 -1.39 13.89
CA THR A 173 9.46 -1.74 13.82
C THR A 173 8.60 -0.50 13.67
N THR A 174 7.51 -0.61 12.92
CA THR A 174 6.56 0.46 12.62
C THR A 174 5.12 -0.09 12.54
N GLY A 175 4.17 0.72 12.11
CA GLY A 175 2.78 0.31 11.98
C GLY A 175 2.13 0.02 13.31
N GLY A 176 2.27 0.96 14.27
CA GLY A 176 1.69 0.85 15.59
C GLY A 176 0.17 0.74 15.57
N VAL A 177 -0.37 -0.29 16.21
CA VAL A 177 -1.80 -0.49 16.45
C VAL A 177 -2.04 -0.44 17.96
N GLY A 178 -2.89 0.49 18.41
CA GLY A 178 -3.27 0.66 19.80
C GLY A 178 -4.75 0.94 19.90
N GLU A 179 -5.55 -0.12 20.02
CA GLU A 179 -6.99 -0.07 20.17
C GLU A 179 -7.42 -0.65 21.52
N ASN A 180 -8.68 -0.42 21.91
CA ASN A 180 -9.22 -1.03 23.12
C ASN A 180 -9.07 -2.56 23.08
N GLY A 181 -8.36 -3.11 24.06
CA GLY A 181 -8.05 -4.55 24.14
C GLY A 181 -6.78 -4.99 23.40
N ILE A 182 -6.17 -4.11 22.62
CA ILE A 182 -4.86 -4.35 21.99
C ILE A 182 -3.83 -3.47 22.68
N MET A 183 -2.76 -4.08 23.19
CA MET A 183 -1.58 -3.31 23.66
C MET A 183 -0.92 -2.67 22.44
N ASN A 184 -0.46 -1.44 22.60
CA ASN A 184 0.25 -0.72 21.54
C ASN A 184 1.39 -1.60 20.97
N THR A 185 1.18 -2.08 19.74
CA THR A 185 2.02 -3.09 19.09
C THR A 185 2.40 -2.64 17.70
N ASN A 186 3.70 -2.61 17.41
CA ASN A 186 4.17 -2.41 16.05
C ASN A 186 3.97 -3.71 15.25
N THR A 187 3.25 -3.63 14.13
CA THR A 187 2.84 -4.76 13.30
C THR A 187 3.68 -4.95 12.06
N GLN A 188 4.50 -3.97 11.70
CA GLN A 188 5.36 -3.97 10.52
C GLN A 188 6.83 -3.81 10.90
N ILE A 189 7.71 -4.16 9.97
CA ILE A 189 9.15 -4.03 10.12
C ILE A 189 9.74 -3.40 8.87
N LEU A 190 10.71 -2.53 9.08
CA LEU A 190 11.65 -2.08 8.07
C LEU A 190 12.97 -2.81 8.32
N ILE A 191 13.42 -3.57 7.34
CA ILE A 191 14.65 -4.36 7.38
C ILE A 191 15.24 -4.44 5.98
N GLU A 192 16.55 -4.42 5.87
CA GLU A 192 17.24 -4.56 4.59
C GLU A 192 16.86 -5.87 3.89
N GLY A 193 16.64 -5.80 2.59
CA GLY A 193 16.20 -6.93 1.75
C GLY A 193 14.68 -7.17 1.75
N GLN A 194 13.90 -6.47 2.55
CA GLN A 194 12.44 -6.56 2.57
C GLN A 194 11.77 -5.32 1.96
N SER A 195 10.52 -5.48 1.57
CA SER A 195 9.70 -4.36 1.12
C SER A 195 9.16 -3.55 2.31
N VAL A 196 8.84 -2.29 2.07
CA VAL A 196 8.01 -1.50 2.98
C VAL A 196 6.62 -2.15 3.06
N GLY A 197 6.08 -2.28 4.26
CA GLY A 197 4.79 -2.95 4.50
C GLY A 197 4.91 -4.44 4.82
N ALA A 198 6.12 -4.95 5.09
CA ALA A 198 6.31 -6.30 5.61
C ALA A 198 5.72 -6.42 7.02
N PHE A 199 4.75 -7.31 7.20
CA PHE A 199 4.17 -7.60 8.50
C PHE A 199 5.13 -8.45 9.35
N TYR A 200 5.26 -8.08 10.63
CA TYR A 200 6.23 -8.66 11.55
C TYR A 200 5.57 -9.13 12.84
N GLY A 201 5.35 -10.40 12.96
CA GLY A 201 4.61 -11.00 14.06
C GLY A 201 4.98 -12.48 14.26
N TYR A 202 4.14 -13.16 15.02
CA TYR A 202 4.29 -14.60 15.26
C TYR A 202 3.62 -15.42 14.16
N LYS A 203 4.20 -16.56 13.82
CA LYS A 203 3.57 -17.50 12.91
C LYS A 203 2.63 -18.42 13.69
N PHE A 204 1.34 -18.24 13.48
CA PHE A 204 0.29 -18.99 14.16
C PHE A 204 0.33 -20.48 13.77
N ALA A 205 0.13 -21.36 14.75
CA ALA A 205 0.17 -22.82 14.57
C ALA A 205 -1.09 -23.52 15.09
N GLY A 206 -2.09 -22.78 15.54
CA GLY A 206 -3.33 -23.32 16.10
C GLY A 206 -3.49 -23.02 17.57
N PHE A 207 -4.47 -23.69 18.18
CA PHE A 207 -4.76 -23.62 19.61
C PHE A 207 -4.58 -25.00 20.24
N LYS A 208 -4.12 -25.04 21.49
CA LYS A 208 -4.19 -26.25 22.31
C LYS A 208 -5.65 -26.56 22.70
N SER A 209 -5.88 -27.73 23.24
CA SER A 209 -7.20 -28.16 23.71
C SER A 209 -7.78 -27.27 24.83
N ASP A 210 -6.93 -26.55 25.55
CA ASP A 210 -7.28 -25.60 26.60
C ASP A 210 -7.47 -24.15 26.08
N GLY A 211 -7.40 -23.91 24.75
CA GLY A 211 -7.49 -22.60 24.13
C GLY A 211 -6.19 -21.79 24.13
N THR A 212 -5.08 -22.35 24.57
CA THR A 212 -3.79 -21.65 24.56
C THR A 212 -3.25 -21.53 23.13
N TRP A 213 -2.77 -20.34 22.76
CA TRP A 213 -2.13 -20.09 21.47
C TRP A 213 -0.87 -20.91 21.26
N MET A 214 -0.69 -21.41 20.05
CA MET A 214 0.55 -22.04 19.60
C MET A 214 1.16 -21.29 18.45
N PHE A 215 2.48 -21.19 18.46
CA PHE A 215 3.29 -20.52 17.44
C PHE A 215 4.32 -21.48 16.87
N LYS A 216 4.70 -21.30 15.61
CA LYS A 216 5.84 -21.97 15.01
C LYS A 216 7.13 -21.30 15.47
N THR A 217 8.09 -22.10 15.90
CA THR A 217 9.44 -21.62 16.18
C THR A 217 10.25 -21.48 14.88
N PRO A 218 11.29 -20.64 14.80
CA PRO A 218 12.18 -20.56 13.65
C PRO A 218 12.87 -21.89 13.32
N ALA A 219 13.07 -22.76 14.31
CA ALA A 219 13.65 -24.11 14.16
C ALA A 219 12.64 -25.15 13.63
N GLY A 220 11.38 -24.77 13.36
CA GLY A 220 10.34 -25.66 12.81
C GLY A 220 9.53 -26.42 13.85
N GLY A 221 9.73 -26.18 15.13
CA GLY A 221 8.92 -26.71 16.23
C GLY A 221 7.67 -25.88 16.52
N TYR A 222 6.96 -26.24 17.59
CA TYR A 222 5.77 -25.55 18.09
C TYR A 222 5.96 -25.19 19.56
N THR A 223 5.52 -23.99 19.93
CA THR A 223 5.57 -23.50 21.31
C THR A 223 4.33 -22.68 21.64
N SER A 224 4.02 -22.59 22.92
CA SER A 224 3.04 -21.61 23.45
C SER A 224 3.71 -20.43 24.14
N ASP A 225 5.05 -20.40 24.20
CA ASP A 225 5.80 -19.27 24.70
C ASP A 225 6.13 -18.30 23.54
N PRO A 226 5.64 -17.05 23.58
CA PRO A 226 5.97 -16.05 22.57
C PRO A 226 7.47 -15.76 22.45
N ASN A 227 8.24 -15.90 23.56
CA ASN A 227 9.68 -15.67 23.51
C ASN A 227 10.41 -16.72 22.69
N GLU A 228 9.98 -17.99 22.77
CA GLU A 228 10.52 -19.08 21.95
C GLU A 228 9.97 -19.03 20.51
N GLY A 229 8.71 -18.57 20.32
CA GLY A 229 8.09 -18.43 19.01
C GLY A 229 8.79 -17.44 18.11
N GLN A 230 9.36 -16.41 18.67
CA GLN A 230 10.05 -15.29 17.99
C GLN A 230 9.23 -14.65 16.85
N ARG A 231 9.30 -13.35 16.75
CA ARG A 231 8.67 -12.61 15.64
C ARG A 231 9.47 -12.76 14.37
N GLN A 232 8.79 -12.85 13.24
CA GLN A 232 9.35 -12.98 11.90
C GLN A 232 8.46 -12.24 10.90
N VAL A 233 8.93 -12.10 9.65
CA VAL A 233 8.08 -11.61 8.56
C VAL A 233 7.01 -12.67 8.29
N ILE A 234 5.75 -12.29 8.41
CA ILE A 234 4.58 -13.19 8.32
C ILE A 234 3.66 -12.87 7.15
N GLY A 235 3.83 -11.73 6.49
CA GLY A 235 3.04 -11.29 5.36
C GLY A 235 3.53 -9.97 4.80
N ASN A 236 2.85 -9.47 3.78
CA ASN A 236 3.21 -8.23 3.09
C ASN A 236 1.96 -7.46 2.65
N ALA A 237 1.88 -6.18 2.98
CA ALA A 237 0.80 -5.29 2.55
C ALA A 237 0.90 -4.90 1.06
N GLN A 238 2.06 -5.10 0.42
CA GLN A 238 2.24 -4.75 -1.00
C GLN A 238 1.68 -5.87 -1.90
N PRO A 239 0.83 -5.53 -2.89
CA PRO A 239 0.28 -6.52 -3.80
C PRO A 239 1.34 -7.09 -4.74
N LEU A 240 1.10 -8.29 -5.23
CA LEU A 240 1.87 -8.88 -6.31
C LEU A 240 1.68 -8.11 -7.61
N PHE A 241 0.44 -7.72 -7.90
CA PHE A 241 0.08 -6.84 -9.01
C PHE A 241 -1.25 -6.15 -8.75
N THR A 242 -1.45 -5.03 -9.44
CA THR A 242 -2.73 -4.34 -9.53
C THR A 242 -3.25 -4.44 -10.96
N TYR A 243 -4.56 -4.43 -11.14
CA TYR A 243 -5.15 -4.51 -12.48
C TYR A 243 -6.39 -3.65 -12.60
N GLY A 244 -6.65 -3.24 -13.84
CA GLY A 244 -7.84 -2.53 -14.22
C GLY A 244 -8.40 -3.09 -15.53
N TRP A 245 -9.70 -2.94 -15.75
CA TRP A 245 -10.33 -3.36 -16.99
C TRP A 245 -11.46 -2.43 -17.35
N ASN A 246 -11.20 -1.56 -18.33
CA ASN A 246 -12.18 -0.62 -18.83
C ASN A 246 -12.84 -1.17 -20.10
N ASN A 247 -14.16 -1.09 -20.17
CA ASN A 247 -14.95 -1.47 -21.32
C ASN A 247 -15.89 -0.34 -21.71
N VAL A 248 -15.83 0.06 -22.98
CA VAL A 248 -16.72 1.05 -23.58
C VAL A 248 -17.49 0.40 -24.71
N ILE A 249 -18.78 0.24 -24.53
CA ILE A 249 -19.70 -0.41 -25.46
C ILE A 249 -20.69 0.65 -25.96
N ARG A 250 -20.87 0.73 -27.27
CA ARG A 250 -21.87 1.58 -27.90
C ARG A 250 -22.73 0.75 -28.82
N TYR A 251 -24.02 0.90 -28.67
CA TYR A 251 -24.99 0.33 -29.57
C TYR A 251 -25.97 1.42 -30.03
N LYS A 252 -25.83 1.87 -31.29
CA LYS A 252 -26.60 3.01 -31.83
C LYS A 252 -26.50 4.23 -30.93
N LYS A 253 -27.54 4.54 -30.15
CA LYS A 253 -27.65 5.70 -29.28
C LYS A 253 -27.39 5.37 -27.80
N LEU A 254 -27.25 4.09 -27.47
CA LEU A 254 -26.92 3.60 -26.14
C LEU A 254 -25.41 3.52 -25.98
N ASP A 255 -24.88 3.99 -24.87
CA ASP A 255 -23.50 3.81 -24.45
C ASP A 255 -23.44 3.21 -23.05
N VAL A 256 -22.54 2.26 -22.85
CA VAL A 256 -22.27 1.62 -21.57
C VAL A 256 -20.78 1.64 -21.32
N THR A 257 -20.39 2.11 -20.15
CA THR A 257 -19.01 2.06 -19.69
C THR A 257 -18.95 1.25 -18.39
N LEU A 258 -18.05 0.26 -18.36
CA LEU A 258 -17.79 -0.57 -17.19
C LEU A 258 -16.30 -0.46 -16.86
N PHE A 259 -16.02 -0.16 -15.59
CA PHE A 259 -14.65 -0.16 -15.11
C PHE A 259 -14.53 -1.09 -13.90
N PHE A 260 -13.71 -2.12 -14.09
CA PHE A 260 -13.29 -3.02 -13.03
C PHE A 260 -11.88 -2.68 -12.60
N ARG A 261 -11.59 -2.83 -11.32
CA ARG A 261 -10.23 -2.76 -10.79
C ARG A 261 -10.03 -3.75 -9.66
N GLY A 262 -8.80 -4.03 -9.36
CA GLY A 262 -8.47 -4.89 -8.27
C GLY A 262 -6.98 -4.94 -7.97
N VAL A 263 -6.68 -5.62 -6.88
CA VAL A 263 -5.32 -5.98 -6.47
C VAL A 263 -5.26 -7.48 -6.20
N TYR A 264 -4.07 -8.02 -6.28
CA TYR A 264 -3.85 -9.45 -6.01
C TYR A 264 -2.60 -9.66 -5.19
N GLY A 265 -2.73 -10.49 -4.14
CA GLY A 265 -1.60 -11.05 -3.40
C GLY A 265 -1.00 -10.11 -2.36
N ASN A 266 -1.80 -9.20 -1.81
CA ASN A 266 -1.46 -8.44 -0.60
C ASN A 266 -2.15 -9.04 0.62
N ASP A 267 -1.53 -8.88 1.78
CA ASP A 267 -2.13 -9.21 3.06
C ASP A 267 -2.72 -7.95 3.71
N ILE A 268 -3.85 -8.11 4.38
CA ILE A 268 -4.51 -7.07 5.17
C ILE A 268 -4.57 -7.52 6.63
N LEU A 269 -4.17 -6.63 7.54
CA LEU A 269 -4.38 -6.83 8.96
C LEU A 269 -5.83 -6.50 9.33
N ASN A 270 -6.60 -7.51 9.72
CA ASN A 270 -7.95 -7.32 10.24
C ASN A 270 -7.90 -6.92 11.73
N VAL A 271 -7.76 -5.60 11.97
CA VAL A 271 -7.69 -5.02 13.33
C VAL A 271 -8.99 -5.27 14.10
N THR A 272 -10.15 -5.24 13.42
CA THR A 272 -11.45 -5.53 14.03
C THR A 272 -11.49 -6.95 14.59
N ARG A 273 -11.02 -7.93 13.80
CA ARG A 273 -10.92 -9.31 14.25
C ARG A 273 -9.94 -9.47 15.41
N TRP A 274 -8.84 -8.71 15.41
CA TRP A 274 -7.88 -8.73 16.51
C TRP A 274 -8.46 -8.12 17.78
N ALA A 275 -9.13 -6.97 17.69
CA ALA A 275 -9.70 -6.27 18.84
C ALA A 275 -10.91 -7.00 19.46
N TYR A 276 -11.78 -7.59 18.62
CA TYR A 276 -13.07 -8.14 19.05
C TYR A 276 -13.19 -9.65 18.84
N GLY A 277 -12.16 -10.30 18.33
CA GLY A 277 -12.10 -11.75 18.12
C GLY A 277 -11.60 -12.53 19.34
N PRO A 278 -10.97 -13.70 19.13
CA PRO A 278 -10.58 -14.63 20.19
C PRO A 278 -9.64 -14.09 21.27
N SER A 279 -9.05 -12.93 21.03
CA SER A 279 -8.13 -12.28 21.96
C SER A 279 -8.75 -11.10 22.71
N ALA A 280 -10.03 -10.82 22.48
CA ALA A 280 -10.71 -9.69 23.07
C ALA A 280 -10.64 -9.71 24.59
N SER A 281 -10.48 -8.53 25.19
CA SER A 281 -10.52 -8.37 26.63
C SER A 281 -11.94 -8.63 27.15
N GLN A 282 -12.05 -9.34 28.29
CA GLN A 282 -13.34 -9.58 28.95
C GLN A 282 -14.06 -8.29 29.39
N SER A 283 -13.37 -7.15 29.37
CA SER A 283 -13.98 -5.85 29.68
C SER A 283 -14.75 -5.24 28.48
N MET A 284 -14.69 -5.85 27.31
CA MET A 284 -15.45 -5.41 26.14
C MET A 284 -16.86 -6.01 26.13
N ASN A 285 -17.84 -5.17 25.79
CA ASN A 285 -19.24 -5.59 25.71
C ASN A 285 -19.63 -6.13 24.33
N VAL A 286 -18.71 -6.12 23.35
CA VAL A 286 -18.95 -6.55 21.97
C VAL A 286 -17.84 -7.51 21.54
N TYR A 287 -18.23 -8.65 20.98
CA TYR A 287 -17.35 -9.68 20.46
C TYR A 287 -17.78 -10.13 19.08
N LEU A 288 -16.83 -10.53 18.24
CA LEU A 288 -17.16 -11.23 17.00
C LEU A 288 -17.60 -12.66 17.29
N GLN A 289 -18.30 -13.26 16.33
CA GLN A 289 -18.85 -14.60 16.48
C GLN A 289 -17.79 -15.68 16.76
N ASP A 290 -16.60 -15.55 16.22
CA ASP A 290 -15.48 -16.46 16.45
C ASP A 290 -14.82 -16.32 17.84
N ALA A 291 -15.15 -15.26 18.58
CA ALA A 291 -14.79 -15.10 20.00
C ALA A 291 -15.78 -15.79 20.95
N MET A 292 -16.91 -16.26 20.45
CA MET A 292 -17.90 -16.97 21.24
C MET A 292 -17.41 -18.39 21.56
N PRO A 293 -17.85 -18.98 22.71
CA PRO A 293 -17.61 -20.38 22.99
C PRO A 293 -18.03 -21.24 21.80
N ASN A 294 -17.18 -22.19 21.41
CA ASN A 294 -17.56 -23.18 20.42
C ASN A 294 -18.68 -24.10 20.96
N LYS A 295 -19.23 -25.00 20.13
CA LYS A 295 -20.29 -25.93 20.51
C LYS A 295 -19.95 -26.80 21.74
N ASP A 296 -18.66 -26.94 22.06
CA ASP A 296 -18.16 -27.71 23.20
C ASP A 296 -18.01 -26.83 24.47
N GLY A 297 -18.47 -25.58 24.44
CA GLY A 297 -18.39 -24.63 25.55
C GLY A 297 -16.97 -24.11 25.84
N LYS A 298 -16.03 -24.40 24.98
CA LYS A 298 -14.63 -23.92 25.12
C LYS A 298 -14.49 -22.57 24.48
N VAL A 299 -14.04 -21.61 25.27
CA VAL A 299 -13.69 -20.29 24.80
C VAL A 299 -12.26 -20.33 24.26
N VAL A 300 -12.09 -20.00 22.98
CA VAL A 300 -10.81 -20.08 22.28
C VAL A 300 -10.06 -18.76 22.43
N TYR A 301 -9.76 -18.37 23.68
CA TYR A 301 -8.84 -17.26 23.91
C TYR A 301 -7.96 -17.49 25.13
N SER A 302 -6.74 -17.08 25.04
CA SER A 302 -5.87 -16.94 26.17
C SER A 302 -5.65 -15.45 26.43
N ASN A 303 -5.31 -15.13 27.67
CA ASN A 303 -5.04 -13.76 28.15
C ASN A 303 -3.84 -13.07 27.46
N LYS A 304 -3.25 -13.65 26.43
CA LYS A 304 -2.05 -13.15 25.76
C LYS A 304 -2.19 -13.23 24.24
N SER A 305 -3.09 -12.40 23.72
CA SER A 305 -3.13 -12.12 22.29
C SER A 305 -1.80 -11.55 21.83
N GLN A 306 -1.18 -12.26 20.89
CA GLN A 306 0.02 -11.80 20.22
C GLN A 306 -0.30 -11.54 18.75
N PHE A 307 0.22 -10.46 18.19
CA PHE A 307 0.09 -10.21 16.77
C PHE A 307 0.72 -11.36 15.97
N SER A 308 -0.08 -11.99 15.12
CA SER A 308 0.30 -13.15 14.31
C SER A 308 -0.41 -13.14 12.96
N ASP A 309 0.00 -14.02 12.05
CA ASP A 309 -0.66 -14.24 10.76
C ASP A 309 -2.10 -14.78 10.87
N TYR A 310 -2.57 -15.13 12.07
CA TYR A 310 -3.99 -15.41 12.32
C TYR A 310 -4.91 -14.23 12.01
N TYR A 311 -4.40 -13.01 12.15
CA TYR A 311 -5.12 -11.76 11.89
C TYR A 311 -4.83 -11.16 10.52
N LEU A 312 -3.93 -11.77 9.76
CA LEU A 312 -3.69 -11.40 8.37
C LEU A 312 -4.64 -12.17 7.47
N GLU A 313 -5.28 -11.47 6.56
CA GLU A 313 -6.20 -12.03 5.58
C GLU A 313 -5.77 -11.67 4.17
N ASP A 314 -6.15 -12.51 3.20
CA ASP A 314 -5.92 -12.19 1.78
C ASP A 314 -6.70 -10.93 1.40
N GLY A 315 -5.96 -9.88 1.03
CA GLY A 315 -6.48 -8.60 0.61
C GLY A 315 -6.82 -8.52 -0.88
N SER A 316 -6.70 -9.62 -1.61
CA SER A 316 -7.04 -9.65 -3.03
C SER A 316 -8.52 -9.34 -3.26
N TYR A 317 -8.81 -8.50 -4.26
CA TYR A 317 -10.19 -8.21 -4.62
C TYR A 317 -10.35 -7.87 -6.10
N LEU A 318 -11.59 -8.04 -6.59
CA LEU A 318 -12.10 -7.49 -7.85
C LEU A 318 -13.32 -6.62 -7.53
N LYS A 319 -13.30 -5.36 -7.96
CA LYS A 319 -14.37 -4.38 -7.72
C LYS A 319 -14.93 -3.88 -9.06
N LEU A 320 -16.27 -3.85 -9.19
CA LEU A 320 -16.92 -3.04 -10.22
C LEU A 320 -17.02 -1.61 -9.70
N ASP A 321 -16.01 -0.83 -10.07
CA ASP A 321 -15.81 0.52 -9.54
C ASP A 321 -16.76 1.53 -10.15
N ASN A 322 -17.01 1.41 -11.46
CA ASN A 322 -17.91 2.30 -12.17
C ASN A 322 -18.74 1.56 -13.23
N LEU A 323 -20.03 1.84 -13.27
CA LEU A 323 -20.93 1.51 -14.37
C LEU A 323 -21.71 2.76 -14.77
N THR A 324 -21.54 3.17 -16.01
CA THR A 324 -22.32 4.27 -16.60
C THR A 324 -23.12 3.74 -17.76
N VAL A 325 -24.43 4.05 -17.78
CA VAL A 325 -25.32 3.76 -18.91
C VAL A 325 -25.92 5.07 -19.39
N GLY A 326 -25.69 5.39 -20.65
CA GLY A 326 -26.15 6.62 -21.29
C GLY A 326 -27.00 6.36 -22.55
N TYR A 327 -27.96 7.22 -22.79
CA TYR A 327 -28.74 7.20 -24.03
C TYR A 327 -28.83 8.61 -24.64
N THR A 328 -28.52 8.71 -25.94
CA THR A 328 -28.51 9.97 -26.66
C THR A 328 -29.76 10.11 -27.54
N PHE A 329 -30.59 11.07 -27.24
CA PHE A 329 -31.76 11.46 -28.03
C PHE A 329 -31.33 12.46 -29.13
N GLY A 330 -31.63 12.17 -30.37
CA GLY A 330 -31.46 13.14 -31.48
C GLY A 330 -32.67 14.05 -31.58
N LEU A 331 -32.46 15.34 -31.39
CA LEU A 331 -33.53 16.38 -31.45
C LEU A 331 -33.46 17.17 -32.76
N LYS A 332 -33.51 16.47 -33.90
CA LYS A 332 -33.26 17.03 -35.22
C LYS A 332 -34.17 18.21 -35.61
N GLN A 333 -35.32 18.35 -34.97
CA GLN A 333 -36.28 19.44 -35.24
C GLN A 333 -36.08 20.68 -34.34
N ASN A 334 -35.17 20.61 -33.36
CA ASN A 334 -34.92 21.74 -32.48
C ASN A 334 -33.81 22.62 -33.04
N LYS A 335 -34.09 23.92 -33.18
CA LYS A 335 -33.12 24.90 -33.74
C LYS A 335 -31.92 25.13 -32.81
N TYR A 336 -32.07 24.95 -31.50
CA TYR A 336 -31.04 25.30 -30.49
C TYR A 336 -30.34 24.09 -29.88
N VAL A 337 -31.03 22.94 -29.76
CA VAL A 337 -30.49 21.72 -29.14
C VAL A 337 -30.58 20.56 -30.15
N GLN A 338 -29.47 20.10 -30.65
CA GLN A 338 -29.41 19.03 -31.67
C GLN A 338 -29.46 17.63 -31.04
N SER A 339 -28.99 17.48 -29.83
CA SER A 339 -29.00 16.20 -29.10
C SER A 339 -29.10 16.44 -27.57
N LEU A 340 -29.70 15.47 -26.88
CA LEU A 340 -29.78 15.40 -25.43
C LEU A 340 -29.29 14.01 -25.00
N ARG A 341 -28.26 13.93 -24.18
CA ARG A 341 -27.81 12.69 -23.57
C ARG A 341 -28.24 12.63 -22.10
N LEU A 342 -29.00 11.58 -21.76
CA LEU A 342 -29.29 11.24 -20.36
C LEU A 342 -28.43 10.05 -19.99
N TYR A 343 -27.90 10.06 -18.77
CA TYR A 343 -27.10 8.95 -18.26
C TYR A 343 -27.32 8.74 -16.76
N ALA A 344 -27.05 7.51 -16.33
CA ALA A 344 -27.01 7.13 -14.92
C ALA A 344 -25.65 6.49 -14.66
N THR A 345 -25.06 6.80 -13.50
CA THR A 345 -23.78 6.25 -13.07
C THR A 345 -23.92 5.65 -11.67
N GLY A 346 -23.46 4.41 -11.51
CA GLY A 346 -23.25 3.75 -10.24
C GLY A 346 -21.77 3.59 -9.95
N GLN A 347 -21.38 3.81 -8.69
CA GLN A 347 -19.99 3.65 -8.23
C GLN A 347 -19.94 2.62 -7.10
N ASN A 348 -18.79 1.89 -6.98
CA ASN A 348 -18.56 0.89 -5.95
C ASN A 348 -19.72 -0.13 -5.85
N LEU A 349 -20.17 -0.68 -6.98
CA LEU A 349 -21.38 -1.46 -7.05
C LEU A 349 -21.28 -2.83 -6.38
N PHE A 350 -20.12 -3.46 -6.48
CA PHE A 350 -19.80 -4.67 -5.74
C PHE A 350 -18.28 -4.90 -5.64
N THR A 351 -17.90 -5.64 -4.61
CA THR A 351 -16.52 -6.13 -4.39
C THR A 351 -16.56 -7.63 -4.17
N LEU A 352 -15.72 -8.36 -4.92
CA LEU A 352 -15.46 -9.78 -4.71
C LEU A 352 -14.11 -9.90 -4.00
N THR A 353 -14.12 -10.44 -2.80
CA THR A 353 -12.92 -10.59 -1.96
C THR A 353 -13.08 -11.73 -0.97
N ALA A 354 -11.98 -12.30 -0.50
CA ALA A 354 -11.93 -13.22 0.62
C ALA A 354 -11.74 -12.51 1.98
N TYR A 355 -11.47 -11.21 1.97
CA TYR A 355 -11.34 -10.42 3.18
C TYR A 355 -12.65 -10.38 3.96
N SER A 356 -12.60 -10.71 5.26
CA SER A 356 -13.79 -10.79 6.12
C SER A 356 -14.22 -9.45 6.70
N GLY A 357 -13.44 -8.40 6.53
CA GLY A 357 -13.76 -7.04 6.97
C GLY A 357 -14.71 -6.33 6.00
N GLN A 358 -14.89 -5.02 6.22
CA GLN A 358 -15.90 -4.24 5.52
C GLN A 358 -15.52 -3.95 4.05
N ASP A 359 -14.28 -3.57 3.80
CA ASP A 359 -13.73 -3.30 2.46
C ASP A 359 -12.21 -3.58 2.49
N PRO A 360 -11.66 -4.31 1.50
CA PRO A 360 -10.23 -4.62 1.43
C PRO A 360 -9.37 -3.43 0.96
N GLU A 361 -9.95 -2.29 0.67
CA GLU A 361 -9.29 -1.09 0.17
C GLU A 361 -9.01 -0.04 1.24
#